data_cbf71b1920f57af8f62c8d022e300667
#
_entry.id   cbf71b1920f57af8f62c8d022e300667
#
_cell.length_a   1.000
_cell.length_b   1.000
_cell.length_c   1.000
_cell.angle_alpha   90.00
_cell.angle_beta   90.00
_cell.angle_gamma   90.00
#
_symmetry.space_group_name_H-M   'P 1'
#
loop_
_entity.id
_entity.type
_entity.pdbx_description
1 polymer ?
#
loop_
_entity_poly.entity_id
_entity_poly.type
_entity_poly.pdbx_seq_one_letter_code
_entity_poly.pdbx_strand_id
1 'polypeptide(L)'
;MITTLVQLLNTMFLGKTSSVRRFASLCNSVIVFDEVQSLPNTMLTLFNLTINFLVTKCHATVILCSATQPSFENAEHKLLSEVSDLITLPSETLKVFERVELVDKGSMSMEELSDFALEIIRSKKSLLVVCNTKREAKELFESLQAEVNGVIPMYHLSASMCTKHRKMIVESMKIDLSLPDPKQIVCVATQVIEAGVDISFSCVIRLQAGMDSIVQAAGRCNRNGENKLESVYIVNLLGEKLHRLKEIETAKRATESLLQEVKIKKHYTSLNSDAAISFYYKKLYSMMNKGEQDFFVPNLHKSLYGLLNQHDVADGYFLAQQLKTAGKYFNVFDNNTVEMIVPYGKGQDVISELNSEKAMYNLAYAEEAIKQATGYTVTCYQYQIDILKKDAAVIYNDCFGIYILNDSAYYDDKLGLNLDAIGGEGVFY
;
A
#
# COMPACT_ATOMS: atom_id res chain seq x y z
N MET A 1 3.67 3.09 24.17
CA MET A 1 2.79 2.03 23.59
C MET A 1 2.93 2.11 22.07
N ILE A 2 3.08 0.98 21.38
CA ILE A 2 3.10 0.91 19.91
C ILE A 2 1.74 0.36 19.47
N THR A 3 1.13 0.98 18.48
CA THR A 3 -0.16 0.58 17.90
C THR A 3 -0.21 0.95 16.41
N THR A 4 -1.24 0.53 15.70
CA THR A 4 -1.46 0.92 14.31
C THR A 4 -2.37 2.15 14.23
N LEU A 5 -2.25 2.93 13.15
CA LEU A 5 -3.17 4.03 12.84
C LEU A 5 -4.64 3.54 12.82
N VAL A 6 -4.88 2.37 12.23
CA VAL A 6 -6.22 1.73 12.22
C VAL A 6 -6.76 1.53 13.63
N GLN A 7 -5.94 1.06 14.55
CA GLN A 7 -6.36 0.83 15.93
C GLN A 7 -6.65 2.15 16.67
N LEU A 8 -5.93 3.22 16.33
CA LEU A 8 -6.24 4.55 16.87
C LEU A 8 -7.58 5.06 16.33
N LEU A 9 -7.79 5.04 15.02
CA LEU A 9 -9.06 5.46 14.43
C LEU A 9 -10.22 4.60 14.92
N ASN A 10 -10.03 3.29 15.11
CA ASN A 10 -10.99 2.41 15.75
C ASN A 10 -11.29 2.84 17.20
N THR A 11 -10.29 3.33 17.93
CA THR A 11 -10.49 3.86 19.30
C THR A 11 -11.34 5.13 19.30
N MET A 12 -11.20 5.96 18.27
CA MET A 12 -11.94 7.23 18.14
C MET A 12 -13.38 7.02 17.66
N PHE A 13 -13.59 6.14 16.68
CA PHE A 13 -14.85 6.09 15.93
C PHE A 13 -15.69 4.82 16.16
N LEU A 14 -15.10 3.69 16.61
CA LEU A 14 -15.88 2.50 16.93
C LEU A 14 -16.59 2.65 18.30
N GLY A 15 -17.89 2.41 18.32
CA GLY A 15 -18.72 2.46 19.53
C GLY A 15 -18.54 1.28 20.50
N LYS A 16 -17.39 0.57 20.48
CA LYS A 16 -17.11 -0.56 21.38
C LYS A 16 -16.55 -0.07 22.74
N THR A 17 -17.03 -0.63 23.84
CA THR A 17 -16.57 -0.28 25.20
C THR A 17 -15.05 -0.45 25.39
N SER A 18 -14.45 -1.46 24.74
CA SER A 18 -13.00 -1.67 24.77
C SER A 18 -12.21 -0.54 24.10
N SER A 19 -12.78 0.07 23.04
CA SER A 19 -12.20 1.23 22.36
C SER A 19 -12.27 2.48 23.24
N VAL A 20 -13.41 2.74 23.85
CA VAL A 20 -13.61 3.91 24.74
C VAL A 20 -12.64 3.89 25.93
N ARG A 21 -12.36 2.71 26.51
CA ARG A 21 -11.39 2.60 27.63
C ARG A 21 -9.97 3.02 27.26
N ARG A 22 -9.55 2.79 26.02
CA ARG A 22 -8.21 3.18 25.53
C ARG A 22 -8.08 4.68 25.33
N PHE A 23 -9.20 5.36 25.11
CA PHE A 23 -9.23 6.79 24.84
C PHE A 23 -8.58 7.63 25.95
N ALA A 24 -8.79 7.26 27.20
CA ALA A 24 -8.23 7.99 28.35
C ALA A 24 -6.69 8.09 28.31
N SER A 25 -6.02 7.09 27.71
CA SER A 25 -4.55 7.08 27.59
C SER A 25 -4.00 8.04 26.53
N LEU A 26 -4.87 8.60 25.69
CA LEU A 26 -4.47 9.58 24.67
C LEU A 26 -4.41 11.00 25.22
N CYS A 27 -5.03 11.28 26.38
CA CYS A 27 -4.99 12.59 27.01
C CYS A 27 -3.58 12.87 27.59
N ASN A 28 -3.10 14.09 27.44
CA ASN A 28 -1.78 14.54 27.91
C ASN A 28 -0.63 13.64 27.45
N SER A 29 -0.72 13.09 26.24
CA SER A 29 0.27 12.17 25.67
C SER A 29 1.02 12.80 24.50
N VAL A 30 2.17 12.20 24.14
CA VAL A 30 2.86 12.45 22.88
C VAL A 30 2.53 11.30 21.93
N ILE A 31 1.96 11.63 20.78
CA ILE A 31 1.53 10.68 19.76
C ILE A 31 2.36 10.91 18.51
N VAL A 32 3.13 9.89 18.10
CA VAL A 32 3.93 9.91 16.87
C VAL A 32 3.24 9.07 15.82
N PHE A 33 2.90 9.69 14.69
CA PHE A 33 2.40 9.01 13.49
C PHE A 33 3.56 8.84 12.53
N ASP A 34 3.93 7.60 12.28
CA ASP A 34 4.93 7.24 11.29
C ASP A 34 4.27 6.84 9.97
N GLU A 35 4.90 7.18 8.85
CA GLU A 35 4.40 6.93 7.49
C GLU A 35 2.98 7.47 7.25
N VAL A 36 2.73 8.72 7.70
CA VAL A 36 1.38 9.32 7.67
C VAL A 36 0.81 9.46 6.26
N GLN A 37 1.64 9.48 5.22
CA GLN A 37 1.20 9.50 3.82
C GLN A 37 0.52 8.18 3.39
N SER A 38 0.66 7.10 4.15
CA SER A 38 -0.05 5.83 3.89
C SER A 38 -1.53 5.86 4.27
N LEU A 39 -2.02 6.97 4.83
CA LEU A 39 -3.42 7.16 5.16
C LEU A 39 -4.27 7.15 3.89
N PRO A 40 -5.32 6.28 3.79
CA PRO A 40 -6.26 6.35 2.68
C PRO A 40 -6.90 7.73 2.56
N ASN A 41 -7.05 8.24 1.35
CA ASN A 41 -7.63 9.57 1.12
C ASN A 41 -9.03 9.71 1.71
N THR A 42 -9.83 8.64 1.70
CA THR A 42 -11.17 8.58 2.29
C THR A 42 -11.18 8.75 3.82
N MET A 43 -10.02 8.63 4.47
CA MET A 43 -9.88 8.82 5.92
C MET A 43 -9.32 10.20 6.30
N LEU A 44 -8.99 11.04 5.32
CA LEU A 44 -8.31 12.31 5.56
C LEU A 44 -9.11 13.26 6.46
N THR A 45 -10.40 13.40 6.21
CA THR A 45 -11.30 14.21 7.06
C THR A 45 -11.31 13.70 8.51
N LEU A 46 -11.52 12.39 8.71
CA LEU A 46 -11.59 11.81 10.05
C LEU A 46 -10.24 11.88 10.78
N PHE A 47 -9.14 11.75 10.06
CA PHE A 47 -7.80 11.89 10.59
C PHE A 47 -7.55 13.33 11.09
N ASN A 48 -7.81 14.34 10.25
CA ASN A 48 -7.65 15.73 10.63
C ASN A 48 -8.55 16.13 11.83
N LEU A 49 -9.80 15.65 11.86
CA LEU A 49 -10.69 15.82 13.00
C LEU A 49 -10.14 15.16 14.28
N THR A 50 -9.57 13.95 14.13
CA THR A 50 -8.92 13.24 15.24
C THR A 50 -7.76 14.05 15.81
N ILE A 51 -6.85 14.52 14.96
CA ILE A 51 -5.72 15.35 15.39
C ILE A 51 -6.22 16.63 16.07
N ASN A 52 -7.14 17.36 15.44
CA ASN A 52 -7.70 18.57 16.00
C ASN A 52 -8.29 18.33 17.41
N PHE A 53 -9.01 17.23 17.59
CA PHE A 53 -9.57 16.84 18.88
C PHE A 53 -8.50 16.46 19.89
N LEU A 54 -7.53 15.64 19.54
CA LEU A 54 -6.43 15.22 20.40
C LEU A 54 -5.61 16.41 20.89
N VAL A 55 -5.29 17.35 20.01
CA VAL A 55 -4.51 18.54 20.36
C VAL A 55 -5.33 19.51 21.20
N THR A 56 -6.57 19.85 20.78
CA THR A 56 -7.34 20.93 21.42
C THR A 56 -8.09 20.50 22.67
N LYS A 57 -8.52 19.25 22.78
CA LYS A 57 -9.36 18.74 23.88
C LYS A 57 -8.63 17.77 24.78
N CYS A 58 -7.73 16.95 24.22
CA CYS A 58 -6.98 15.98 25.01
C CYS A 58 -5.59 16.49 25.43
N HIS A 59 -5.20 17.71 25.00
CA HIS A 59 -3.89 18.32 25.29
C HIS A 59 -2.73 17.39 24.89
N ALA A 60 -2.90 16.62 23.81
CA ALA A 60 -1.86 15.77 23.28
C ALA A 60 -0.93 16.55 22.37
N THR A 61 0.36 16.18 22.37
CA THR A 61 1.32 16.63 21.35
C THR A 61 1.34 15.61 20.23
N VAL A 62 1.11 16.07 18.99
CA VAL A 62 1.11 15.19 17.81
C VAL A 62 2.32 15.49 16.96
N ILE A 63 3.06 14.43 16.60
CA ILE A 63 4.21 14.47 15.70
C ILE A 63 3.88 13.65 14.47
N LEU A 64 4.01 14.24 13.28
CA LEU A 64 3.77 13.59 12.01
C LEU A 64 5.12 13.31 11.33
N CYS A 65 5.41 12.02 11.06
CA CYS A 65 6.61 11.59 10.37
C CYS A 65 6.24 11.04 8.98
N SER A 66 6.96 11.49 7.96
CA SER A 66 6.70 11.10 6.59
C SER A 66 7.91 11.38 5.69
N ALA A 67 8.12 10.52 4.68
CA ALA A 67 9.06 10.81 3.60
C ALA A 67 8.51 11.89 2.65
N THR A 68 7.18 12.00 2.54
CA THR A 68 6.49 13.02 1.75
C THR A 68 5.37 13.59 2.60
N GLN A 69 5.58 14.77 3.18
CA GLN A 69 4.61 15.36 4.09
C GLN A 69 3.34 15.79 3.36
N PRO A 70 2.17 15.16 3.65
CA PRO A 70 0.90 15.60 3.07
C PRO A 70 0.55 17.02 3.51
N SER A 71 0.05 17.82 2.57
CA SER A 71 -0.38 19.20 2.83
C SER A 71 -1.78 19.20 3.47
N PHE A 72 -1.88 18.76 4.72
CA PHE A 72 -3.16 18.66 5.46
C PHE A 72 -3.92 19.98 5.56
N GLU A 73 -3.22 21.12 5.44
CA GLU A 73 -3.80 22.46 5.39
C GLU A 73 -4.60 22.72 4.10
N ASN A 74 -4.39 21.92 3.04
CA ASN A 74 -5.12 22.00 1.79
C ASN A 74 -6.28 21.00 1.70
N ALA A 75 -6.50 20.18 2.74
CA ALA A 75 -7.63 19.27 2.83
C ALA A 75 -8.96 20.02 3.01
N GLU A 76 -10.09 19.39 2.68
CA GLU A 76 -11.43 19.96 2.85
C GLU A 76 -11.69 20.33 4.32
N HIS A 77 -11.33 19.45 5.25
CA HIS A 77 -11.34 19.71 6.71
C HIS A 77 -9.89 19.81 7.20
N LYS A 78 -9.46 21.04 7.44
CA LYS A 78 -8.06 21.39 7.75
C LYS A 78 -7.66 21.04 9.18
N LEU A 79 -6.36 20.92 9.39
CA LEU A 79 -5.78 21.04 10.73
C LEU A 79 -5.99 22.46 11.27
N LEU A 80 -6.40 22.57 12.53
CA LEU A 80 -6.64 23.86 13.21
C LEU A 80 -5.38 24.42 13.84
N SER A 81 -4.44 23.55 14.23
CA SER A 81 -3.16 23.95 14.80
C SER A 81 -2.15 24.22 13.69
N GLU A 82 -1.33 25.23 13.89
CA GLU A 82 -0.17 25.44 13.01
C GLU A 82 0.78 24.26 13.10
N VAL A 83 1.24 23.80 11.95
CA VAL A 83 2.25 22.74 11.84
C VAL A 83 3.61 23.41 11.69
N SER A 84 4.55 23.02 12.53
CA SER A 84 5.94 23.50 12.45
C SER A 84 6.88 22.31 12.37
N ASP A 85 8.00 22.50 11.69
CA ASP A 85 9.06 21.50 11.66
C ASP A 85 9.63 21.29 13.06
N LEU A 86 9.74 20.04 13.49
CA LEU A 86 10.34 19.67 14.76
C LEU A 86 11.85 19.98 14.76
N ILE A 87 12.51 19.77 13.61
CA ILE A 87 13.94 20.03 13.40
C ILE A 87 14.11 20.67 12.03
N THR A 88 14.79 21.82 11.99
CA THR A 88 15.22 22.44 10.74
C THR A 88 16.68 22.05 10.49
N LEU A 89 16.93 21.27 9.45
CA LEU A 89 18.27 20.84 9.08
C LEU A 89 18.92 21.87 8.14
N PRO A 90 20.23 22.17 8.32
CA PRO A 90 20.98 22.98 7.36
C PRO A 90 21.00 22.33 5.97
N SER A 91 21.01 23.16 4.92
CA SER A 91 21.00 22.69 3.52
C SER A 91 22.17 21.75 3.19
N GLU A 92 23.34 21.97 3.83
CA GLU A 92 24.51 21.10 3.65
C GLU A 92 24.28 19.69 4.23
N THR A 93 23.55 19.60 5.34
CA THR A 93 23.18 18.31 5.95
C THR A 93 22.16 17.58 5.08
N LEU A 94 21.20 18.29 4.49
CA LEU A 94 20.20 17.70 3.59
C LEU A 94 20.85 17.06 2.36
N LYS A 95 21.92 17.67 1.80
CA LYS A 95 22.67 17.10 0.66
C LYS A 95 23.28 15.74 0.92
N VAL A 96 23.61 15.41 2.18
CA VAL A 96 24.12 14.07 2.54
C VAL A 96 23.07 12.99 2.34
N PHE A 97 21.79 13.35 2.39
CA PHE A 97 20.67 12.44 2.18
C PHE A 97 20.22 12.38 0.72
N GLU A 98 20.74 13.22 -0.18
CA GLU A 98 20.49 13.18 -1.61
C GLU A 98 21.25 12.00 -2.25
N ARG A 99 20.70 10.80 -2.14
CA ARG A 99 21.30 9.55 -2.62
C ARG A 99 20.76 9.11 -3.98
N VAL A 100 19.65 9.71 -4.41
CA VAL A 100 18.95 9.35 -5.64
C VAL A 100 18.48 10.58 -6.40
N GLU A 101 18.47 10.47 -7.72
CA GLU A 101 17.88 11.43 -8.64
C GLU A 101 16.64 10.83 -9.31
N LEU A 102 15.52 11.55 -9.24
CA LEU A 102 14.28 11.15 -9.93
C LEU A 102 14.31 11.66 -11.37
N VAL A 103 14.26 10.77 -12.35
CA VAL A 103 14.33 11.06 -13.77
C VAL A 103 13.06 10.64 -14.48
N ASP A 104 12.33 11.62 -15.05
CA ASP A 104 11.17 11.34 -15.90
C ASP A 104 11.62 10.83 -17.27
N LYS A 105 11.28 9.59 -17.60
CA LYS A 105 11.56 8.94 -18.89
C LYS A 105 10.43 9.06 -19.89
N GLY A 106 9.31 9.68 -19.49
CA GLY A 106 8.14 9.82 -20.36
C GLY A 106 7.34 8.53 -20.48
N SER A 107 6.65 8.38 -21.62
CA SER A 107 5.74 7.26 -21.87
C SER A 107 6.44 6.14 -22.63
N MET A 108 6.16 4.89 -22.24
CA MET A 108 6.67 3.66 -22.87
C MET A 108 5.56 2.63 -23.02
N SER A 109 5.60 1.82 -24.06
CA SER A 109 4.84 0.57 -24.14
C SER A 109 5.43 -0.49 -23.20
N MET A 110 4.76 -1.62 -23.03
CA MET A 110 5.29 -2.73 -22.22
C MET A 110 6.58 -3.31 -22.82
N GLU A 111 6.65 -3.38 -24.15
CA GLU A 111 7.85 -3.84 -24.88
C GLU A 111 9.02 -2.87 -24.67
N GLU A 112 8.81 -1.57 -24.89
CA GLU A 112 9.84 -0.54 -24.66
C GLU A 112 10.32 -0.51 -23.19
N LEU A 113 9.42 -0.74 -22.23
CA LEU A 113 9.78 -0.86 -20.82
C LEU A 113 10.63 -2.09 -20.55
N SER A 114 10.31 -3.23 -21.19
CA SER A 114 11.11 -4.47 -21.09
C SER A 114 12.51 -4.24 -21.64
N ASP A 115 12.63 -3.67 -22.84
CA ASP A 115 13.92 -3.35 -23.47
C ASP A 115 14.75 -2.38 -22.63
N PHE A 116 14.10 -1.35 -22.07
CA PHE A 116 14.77 -0.39 -21.18
C PHE A 116 15.25 -1.06 -19.89
N ALA A 117 14.46 -1.95 -19.30
CA ALA A 117 14.88 -2.72 -18.14
C ALA A 117 16.08 -3.62 -18.45
N LEU A 118 16.11 -4.30 -19.61
CA LEU A 118 17.23 -5.12 -20.09
C LEU A 118 18.50 -4.28 -20.31
N GLU A 119 18.37 -3.06 -20.84
CA GLU A 119 19.50 -2.13 -20.99
C GLU A 119 20.12 -1.80 -19.63
N ILE A 120 19.29 -1.48 -18.63
CA ILE A 120 19.74 -1.17 -17.26
C ILE A 120 20.41 -2.38 -16.63
N ILE A 121 19.83 -3.58 -16.76
CA ILE A 121 20.40 -4.81 -16.20
C ILE A 121 21.83 -5.05 -16.68
N ARG A 122 22.14 -4.74 -17.95
CA ARG A 122 23.49 -4.89 -18.51
C ARG A 122 24.53 -3.99 -17.85
N SER A 123 24.11 -2.87 -17.26
CA SER A 123 25.00 -1.85 -16.69
C SER A 123 24.97 -1.76 -15.16
N LYS A 124 23.93 -2.27 -14.52
CA LYS A 124 23.72 -2.18 -13.07
C LYS A 124 23.74 -3.55 -12.39
N LYS A 125 24.14 -3.57 -11.11
CA LYS A 125 24.21 -4.81 -10.32
C LYS A 125 22.82 -5.33 -9.93
N SER A 126 21.89 -4.45 -9.70
CA SER A 126 20.52 -4.82 -9.29
C SER A 126 19.49 -3.83 -9.80
N LEU A 127 18.37 -4.35 -10.26
CA LEU A 127 17.25 -3.57 -10.76
C LEU A 127 15.97 -3.94 -10.00
N LEU A 128 15.27 -2.94 -9.51
CA LEU A 128 13.90 -3.06 -9.04
C LEU A 128 12.97 -2.35 -10.03
N VAL A 129 11.92 -3.04 -10.48
CA VAL A 129 10.82 -2.43 -11.23
C VAL A 129 9.55 -2.52 -10.39
N VAL A 130 8.91 -1.38 -10.12
CA VAL A 130 7.68 -1.33 -9.32
C VAL A 130 6.50 -0.92 -10.20
N CYS A 131 5.55 -1.85 -10.36
CA CYS A 131 4.35 -1.69 -11.16
C CYS A 131 3.14 -1.31 -10.30
N ASN A 132 2.11 -0.73 -10.92
CA ASN A 132 0.89 -0.32 -10.23
C ASN A 132 -0.10 -1.47 -10.04
N THR A 133 -0.09 -2.45 -10.94
CA THR A 133 -1.00 -3.60 -10.89
C THR A 133 -0.26 -4.93 -10.86
N LYS A 134 -0.91 -5.95 -10.30
CA LYS A 134 -0.38 -7.33 -10.30
C LYS A 134 -0.20 -7.87 -11.72
N ARG A 135 -1.09 -7.49 -12.64
CA ARG A 135 -1.07 -7.92 -14.03
C ARG A 135 0.17 -7.38 -14.75
N GLU A 136 0.44 -6.08 -14.65
CA GLU A 136 1.62 -5.46 -15.26
C GLU A 136 2.92 -6.06 -14.70
N ALA A 137 2.96 -6.28 -13.38
CA ALA A 137 4.12 -6.89 -12.75
C ALA A 137 4.35 -8.33 -13.23
N LYS A 138 3.28 -9.11 -13.42
CA LYS A 138 3.35 -10.46 -13.98
C LYS A 138 3.83 -10.43 -15.44
N GLU A 139 3.19 -9.62 -16.28
CA GLU A 139 3.50 -9.50 -17.71
C GLU A 139 4.96 -9.09 -17.95
N LEU A 140 5.44 -8.08 -17.22
CA LEU A 140 6.84 -7.65 -17.30
C LEU A 140 7.80 -8.72 -16.77
N PHE A 141 7.47 -9.40 -15.67
CA PHE A 141 8.28 -10.47 -15.11
C PHE A 141 8.45 -11.62 -16.11
N GLU A 142 7.37 -12.08 -16.74
CA GLU A 142 7.37 -13.14 -17.72
C GLU A 142 8.17 -12.74 -18.98
N SER A 143 7.99 -11.51 -19.48
CA SER A 143 8.75 -10.96 -20.60
C SER A 143 10.25 -10.94 -20.30
N LEU A 144 10.67 -10.35 -19.19
CA LEU A 144 12.08 -10.30 -18.83
C LEU A 144 12.67 -11.69 -18.55
N GLN A 145 11.89 -12.61 -17.96
CA GLN A 145 12.34 -13.97 -17.68
C GLN A 145 12.65 -14.75 -18.97
N ALA A 146 11.85 -14.55 -20.02
CA ALA A 146 12.07 -15.17 -21.32
C ALA A 146 13.39 -14.70 -21.97
N GLU A 147 13.71 -13.42 -21.86
CA GLU A 147 14.92 -12.81 -22.45
C GLU A 147 16.19 -13.14 -21.66
N VAL A 148 16.10 -13.17 -20.32
CA VAL A 148 17.26 -13.40 -19.43
C VAL A 148 17.68 -14.89 -19.41
N ASN A 149 16.82 -15.82 -19.88
CA ASN A 149 17.10 -17.26 -20.01
C ASN A 149 17.72 -17.92 -18.74
N GLY A 150 17.35 -17.47 -17.56
CA GLY A 150 17.81 -18.02 -16.27
C GLY A 150 19.25 -17.70 -15.88
N VAL A 151 19.95 -16.85 -16.63
CA VAL A 151 21.33 -16.43 -16.30
C VAL A 151 21.37 -15.49 -15.10
N ILE A 152 20.35 -14.64 -14.95
CA ILE A 152 20.22 -13.67 -13.87
C ILE A 152 19.08 -14.09 -12.94
N PRO A 153 19.29 -14.18 -11.60
CA PRO A 153 18.22 -14.39 -10.65
C PRO A 153 17.12 -13.33 -10.77
N MET A 154 15.90 -13.79 -10.97
CA MET A 154 14.73 -12.94 -11.08
C MET A 154 13.72 -13.23 -9.99
N TYR A 155 13.23 -12.17 -9.39
CA TYR A 155 12.27 -12.21 -8.31
C TYR A 155 10.99 -11.47 -8.69
N HIS A 156 9.86 -12.06 -8.33
CA HIS A 156 8.56 -11.36 -8.37
C HIS A 156 8.07 -11.15 -6.95
N LEU A 157 7.45 -9.98 -6.66
CA LEU A 157 6.91 -9.69 -5.35
C LEU A 157 5.59 -8.93 -5.46
N SER A 158 4.49 -9.59 -5.09
CA SER A 158 3.16 -8.98 -5.18
C SER A 158 2.23 -9.41 -4.05
N ALA A 159 1.09 -8.74 -3.94
CA ALA A 159 0.02 -9.11 -3.02
C ALA A 159 -0.73 -10.40 -3.43
N SER A 160 -0.37 -11.05 -4.56
CA SER A 160 -0.83 -12.40 -4.91
C SER A 160 -0.12 -13.49 -4.10
N MET A 161 0.93 -13.13 -3.37
CA MET A 161 1.70 -14.04 -2.53
C MET A 161 1.29 -13.93 -1.07
N CYS A 162 1.25 -15.05 -0.35
CA CYS A 162 1.07 -15.04 1.09
C CYS A 162 2.29 -14.44 1.81
N THR A 163 2.13 -14.07 3.06
CA THR A 163 3.18 -13.38 3.84
C THR A 163 4.45 -14.23 3.97
N LYS A 164 4.34 -15.53 4.15
CA LYS A 164 5.50 -16.46 4.25
C LYS A 164 6.26 -16.54 2.94
N HIS A 165 5.54 -16.58 1.80
CA HIS A 165 6.14 -16.59 0.48
C HIS A 165 6.93 -15.29 0.23
N ARG A 166 6.31 -14.14 0.47
CA ARG A 166 7.00 -12.83 0.32
C ARG A 166 8.25 -12.73 1.19
N LYS A 167 8.18 -13.19 2.46
CA LYS A 167 9.35 -13.19 3.35
C LYS A 167 10.49 -14.05 2.80
N MET A 168 10.19 -15.23 2.27
CA MET A 168 11.21 -16.12 1.69
C MET A 168 11.87 -15.47 0.47
N ILE A 169 11.11 -14.85 -0.42
CA ILE A 169 11.66 -14.13 -1.58
C ILE A 169 12.57 -12.98 -1.13
N VAL A 170 12.13 -12.18 -0.14
CA VAL A 170 12.92 -11.08 0.41
C VAL A 170 14.23 -11.58 1.03
N GLU A 171 14.20 -12.68 1.76
CA GLU A 171 15.41 -13.30 2.34
C GLU A 171 16.35 -13.81 1.25
N SER A 172 15.83 -14.47 0.20
CA SER A 172 16.63 -14.93 -0.93
C SER A 172 17.31 -13.76 -1.66
N MET A 173 16.59 -12.68 -1.92
CA MET A 173 17.16 -11.45 -2.52
C MET A 173 18.27 -10.86 -1.63
N LYS A 174 18.07 -10.82 -0.30
CA LYS A 174 19.10 -10.33 0.64
C LYS A 174 20.36 -11.17 0.59
N ILE A 175 20.24 -12.48 0.52
CA ILE A 175 21.37 -13.40 0.40
C ILE A 175 22.13 -13.11 -0.89
N ASP A 176 21.44 -13.06 -2.05
CA ASP A 176 22.08 -12.83 -3.34
C ASP A 176 22.78 -11.46 -3.42
N LEU A 177 22.18 -10.41 -2.83
CA LEU A 177 22.78 -9.08 -2.77
C LEU A 177 23.97 -8.97 -1.81
N SER A 178 24.06 -9.84 -0.78
CA SER A 178 25.12 -9.82 0.23
C SER A 178 26.36 -10.63 -0.14
N LEU A 179 26.34 -11.36 -1.26
CA LEU A 179 27.48 -12.15 -1.71
C LEU A 179 28.70 -11.24 -2.01
N PRO A 180 29.94 -11.70 -1.76
CA PRO A 180 31.17 -10.93 -2.04
C PRO A 180 31.29 -10.52 -3.52
N ASP A 181 30.79 -11.36 -4.42
CA ASP A 181 30.60 -11.07 -5.85
C ASP A 181 29.11 -11.18 -6.15
N PRO A 182 28.33 -10.12 -5.89
CA PRO A 182 26.89 -10.16 -6.03
C PRO A 182 26.52 -10.38 -7.50
N LYS A 183 25.77 -11.46 -7.75
CA LYS A 183 25.16 -11.67 -9.05
C LYS A 183 24.23 -10.50 -9.37
N GLN A 184 24.12 -10.20 -10.66
CA GLN A 184 23.07 -9.28 -11.08
C GLN A 184 21.73 -9.88 -10.69
N ILE A 185 20.84 -9.07 -10.09
CA ILE A 185 19.48 -9.51 -9.77
C ILE A 185 18.44 -8.54 -10.32
N VAL A 186 17.27 -9.06 -10.61
CA VAL A 186 16.10 -8.28 -11.02
C VAL A 186 14.92 -8.64 -10.13
N CYS A 187 14.25 -7.62 -9.62
CA CYS A 187 12.99 -7.76 -8.92
C CYS A 187 11.90 -6.98 -9.64
N VAL A 188 10.83 -7.65 -10.05
CA VAL A 188 9.61 -7.00 -10.53
C VAL A 188 8.56 -7.10 -9.42
N ALA A 189 8.11 -5.97 -8.92
CA ALA A 189 7.23 -5.92 -7.76
C ALA A 189 6.03 -5.01 -7.97
N THR A 190 5.00 -5.20 -7.16
CA THR A 190 3.98 -4.18 -6.92
C THR A 190 4.36 -3.34 -5.70
N GLN A 191 3.50 -2.41 -5.27
CA GLN A 191 3.71 -1.53 -4.11
C GLN A 191 4.07 -2.25 -2.80
N VAL A 192 3.93 -3.57 -2.71
CA VAL A 192 4.30 -4.35 -1.50
C VAL A 192 5.78 -4.25 -1.13
N ILE A 193 6.66 -3.83 -2.04
CA ILE A 193 8.09 -3.59 -1.80
C ILE A 193 8.36 -2.22 -1.15
N GLU A 194 7.44 -1.26 -1.27
CA GLU A 194 7.62 0.12 -0.85
C GLU A 194 7.68 0.25 0.67
N ALA A 195 6.96 -0.60 1.41
CA ALA A 195 6.92 -0.58 2.87
C ALA A 195 7.39 -1.91 3.49
N GLY A 196 8.08 -1.82 4.63
CA GLY A 196 8.44 -2.98 5.45
C GLY A 196 9.53 -3.91 4.87
N VAL A 197 10.14 -3.57 3.74
CA VAL A 197 11.21 -4.37 3.11
C VAL A 197 12.52 -3.59 3.18
N ASP A 198 13.53 -4.16 3.83
CA ASP A 198 14.86 -3.56 3.97
C ASP A 198 15.83 -4.19 2.97
N ILE A 199 15.82 -3.64 1.74
CA ILE A 199 16.69 -4.05 0.62
C ILE A 199 17.12 -2.79 -0.12
N SER A 200 18.37 -2.80 -0.65
CA SER A 200 18.96 -1.73 -1.45
C SER A 200 19.20 -2.25 -2.88
N PHE A 201 18.72 -1.50 -3.86
CA PHE A 201 18.96 -1.76 -5.27
C PHE A 201 19.85 -0.66 -5.87
N SER A 202 20.65 -0.99 -6.89
CA SER A 202 21.49 -0.01 -7.59
C SER A 202 20.72 0.82 -8.63
N CYS A 203 19.52 0.40 -9.01
CA CYS A 203 18.62 1.16 -9.88
C CYS A 203 17.17 0.79 -9.59
N VAL A 204 16.27 1.77 -9.72
CA VAL A 204 14.82 1.55 -9.60
C VAL A 204 14.11 2.15 -10.80
N ILE A 205 13.19 1.41 -11.39
CA ILE A 205 12.17 1.91 -12.31
C ILE A 205 10.84 1.89 -11.55
N ARG A 206 10.15 3.01 -11.47
CA ARG A 206 8.81 3.11 -10.90
C ARG A 206 7.83 3.51 -11.99
N LEU A 207 6.82 2.71 -12.23
CA LEU A 207 5.72 3.14 -13.07
C LEU A 207 5.04 4.35 -12.43
N GLN A 208 4.65 5.32 -13.23
CA GLN A 208 4.11 6.58 -12.76
C GLN A 208 2.87 6.36 -11.87
N ALA A 209 2.94 6.86 -10.65
CA ALA A 209 1.93 6.77 -9.61
C ALA A 209 1.90 8.09 -8.82
N GLY A 210 1.41 8.10 -7.58
CA GLY A 210 1.57 9.23 -6.68
C GLY A 210 3.03 9.48 -6.29
N MET A 211 3.37 10.74 -6.02
CA MET A 211 4.74 11.10 -5.59
C MET A 211 5.13 10.43 -4.29
N ASP A 212 4.19 10.21 -3.39
CA ASP A 212 4.36 9.44 -2.15
C ASP A 212 4.91 8.02 -2.44
N SER A 213 4.30 7.33 -3.36
CA SER A 213 4.70 5.98 -3.81
C SER A 213 6.02 6.01 -4.58
N ILE A 214 6.24 7.01 -5.45
CA ILE A 214 7.50 7.18 -6.19
C ILE A 214 8.67 7.40 -5.20
N VAL A 215 8.51 8.25 -4.20
CA VAL A 215 9.55 8.52 -3.19
C VAL A 215 9.80 7.30 -2.30
N GLN A 216 8.76 6.52 -1.95
CA GLN A 216 8.93 5.27 -1.22
C GLN A 216 9.71 4.22 -2.02
N ALA A 217 9.40 4.08 -3.32
CA ALA A 217 10.17 3.22 -4.23
C ALA A 217 11.62 3.72 -4.37
N ALA A 218 11.82 5.04 -4.50
CA ALA A 218 13.13 5.66 -4.53
C ALA A 218 13.95 5.40 -3.26
N GLY A 219 13.30 5.30 -2.10
CA GLY A 219 13.92 4.89 -0.84
C GLY A 219 14.46 3.45 -0.84
N ARG A 220 14.22 2.66 -1.89
CA ARG A 220 14.83 1.33 -2.12
C ARG A 220 16.04 1.40 -3.04
N CYS A 221 16.31 2.54 -3.67
CA CYS A 221 17.48 2.78 -4.49
C CYS A 221 18.61 3.36 -3.64
N ASN A 222 19.82 2.81 -3.76
CA ASN A 222 21.01 3.31 -3.05
C ASN A 222 20.76 3.58 -1.54
N ARG A 223 19.93 2.73 -0.93
CA ARG A 223 19.44 2.90 0.44
C ARG A 223 20.57 3.00 1.45
N ASN A 224 21.62 2.20 1.26
CA ASN A 224 22.77 2.17 2.15
C ASN A 224 23.82 3.24 1.82
N GLY A 225 23.65 4.02 0.74
CA GLY A 225 24.59 5.03 0.30
C GLY A 225 25.90 4.44 -0.24
N GLU A 226 25.84 3.30 -0.89
CA GLU A 226 26.99 2.63 -1.51
C GLU A 226 27.60 3.43 -2.62
N ASN A 227 26.77 4.18 -3.36
CA ASN A 227 27.15 5.10 -4.42
C ASN A 227 26.77 6.54 -4.04
N LYS A 228 27.47 7.51 -4.60
CA LYS A 228 27.20 8.93 -4.33
C LYS A 228 25.81 9.35 -4.76
N LEU A 229 25.38 8.92 -5.96
CA LEU A 229 24.09 9.23 -6.55
C LEU A 229 23.68 8.10 -7.51
N GLU A 230 22.44 7.66 -7.43
CA GLU A 230 21.84 6.67 -8.34
C GLU A 230 20.53 7.18 -8.93
N SER A 231 20.17 6.68 -10.12
CA SER A 231 18.97 7.13 -10.81
C SER A 231 17.78 6.26 -10.47
N VAL A 232 16.64 6.92 -10.24
CA VAL A 232 15.31 6.33 -10.16
C VAL A 232 14.50 6.83 -11.34
N TYR A 233 14.11 5.93 -12.20
CA TYR A 233 13.39 6.26 -13.43
C TYR A 233 11.88 6.19 -13.22
N ILE A 234 11.18 7.26 -13.59
CA ILE A 234 9.72 7.33 -13.60
C ILE A 234 9.28 7.08 -15.04
N VAL A 235 8.43 6.07 -15.25
CA VAL A 235 7.92 5.68 -16.57
C VAL A 235 6.40 5.71 -16.57
N ASN A 236 5.81 6.41 -17.52
CA ASN A 236 4.37 6.36 -17.77
C ASN A 236 4.07 5.20 -18.72
N LEU A 237 3.50 4.10 -18.21
CA LEU A 237 3.14 2.95 -19.03
C LEU A 237 1.92 3.25 -19.89
N LEU A 238 2.05 3.08 -21.21
CA LEU A 238 0.95 3.22 -22.16
C LEU A 238 -0.02 2.04 -22.06
N GLY A 239 -1.32 2.32 -22.14
CA GLY A 239 -2.36 1.28 -22.08
C GLY A 239 -2.65 0.73 -20.69
N GLU A 240 -2.07 1.35 -19.64
CA GLU A 240 -2.35 0.99 -18.24
C GLU A 240 -3.84 1.14 -17.89
N LYS A 241 -4.43 0.15 -17.24
CA LYS A 241 -5.86 0.13 -16.88
C LYS A 241 -6.06 0.38 -15.39
N LEU A 242 -6.13 1.65 -14.99
CA LEU A 242 -6.30 2.09 -13.60
C LEU A 242 -7.74 2.46 -13.22
N HIS A 243 -8.71 2.38 -14.11
CA HIS A 243 -10.09 2.84 -13.90
C HIS A 243 -10.79 2.25 -12.66
N ARG A 244 -10.36 1.08 -12.18
CA ARG A 244 -10.82 0.47 -10.92
C ARG A 244 -10.00 0.88 -9.70
N LEU A 245 -8.86 1.53 -9.90
CA LEU A 245 -7.92 1.99 -8.88
C LEU A 245 -7.88 3.53 -8.89
N LYS A 246 -9.04 4.13 -8.65
CA LYS A 246 -9.25 5.59 -8.75
C LYS A 246 -8.25 6.42 -7.96
N GLU A 247 -7.86 5.95 -6.77
CA GLU A 247 -6.85 6.64 -5.95
C GLU A 247 -5.51 6.71 -6.67
N ILE A 248 -5.05 5.59 -7.26
CA ILE A 248 -3.80 5.55 -8.03
C ILE A 248 -3.91 6.42 -9.28
N GLU A 249 -5.04 6.36 -10.00
CA GLU A 249 -5.27 7.15 -11.19
C GLU A 249 -5.25 8.65 -10.88
N THR A 250 -5.92 9.10 -9.81
CA THR A 250 -5.94 10.51 -9.40
C THR A 250 -4.55 10.96 -8.95
N ALA A 251 -3.84 10.15 -8.17
CA ALA A 251 -2.48 10.42 -7.74
C ALA A 251 -1.50 10.50 -8.93
N LYS A 252 -1.62 9.60 -9.91
CA LYS A 252 -0.86 9.61 -11.16
C LYS A 252 -1.06 10.93 -11.93
N ARG A 253 -2.30 11.39 -12.08
CA ARG A 253 -2.62 12.67 -12.74
C ARG A 253 -2.02 13.88 -12.00
N ALA A 254 -2.01 13.85 -10.66
CA ALA A 254 -1.39 14.90 -9.88
C ALA A 254 0.14 14.92 -10.08
N THR A 255 0.78 13.75 -10.15
CA THR A 255 2.21 13.61 -10.52
C THR A 255 2.47 14.12 -11.94
N GLU A 256 1.62 13.79 -12.90
CA GLU A 256 1.72 14.28 -14.28
C GLU A 256 1.69 15.81 -14.35
N SER A 257 0.80 16.43 -13.57
CA SER A 257 0.75 17.90 -13.44
C SER A 257 2.03 18.48 -12.85
N LEU A 258 2.65 17.80 -11.88
CA LEU A 258 3.95 18.21 -11.33
C LEU A 258 5.06 18.09 -12.37
N LEU A 259 5.14 16.97 -13.09
CA LEU A 259 6.15 16.76 -14.13
C LEU A 259 6.05 17.81 -15.25
N GLN A 260 4.83 18.19 -15.63
CA GLN A 260 4.61 19.29 -16.58
C GLN A 260 5.05 20.65 -16.01
N GLU A 261 4.70 20.93 -14.75
CA GLU A 261 5.06 22.17 -14.08
C GLU A 261 6.60 22.33 -13.99
N VAL A 262 7.31 21.27 -13.64
CA VAL A 262 8.78 21.26 -13.57
C VAL A 262 9.43 21.53 -14.93
N LYS A 263 8.87 20.98 -16.02
CA LYS A 263 9.36 21.22 -17.38
C LYS A 263 9.18 22.69 -17.80
N ILE A 264 8.10 23.34 -17.38
CA ILE A 264 7.77 24.73 -17.72
C ILE A 264 8.51 25.71 -16.81
N LYS A 265 8.43 25.48 -15.50
CA LYS A 265 9.00 26.37 -14.48
C LYS A 265 10.24 25.70 -13.86
N LYS A 266 11.41 26.07 -14.30
CA LYS A 266 12.71 25.54 -13.81
C LYS A 266 13.09 26.00 -12.40
N HIS A 267 12.14 26.18 -11.47
CA HIS A 267 12.44 26.67 -10.12
C HIS A 267 12.48 25.57 -9.05
N TYR A 268 12.13 24.33 -9.40
CA TYR A 268 12.26 23.18 -8.48
C TYR A 268 13.70 22.66 -8.50
N THR A 269 14.27 22.45 -7.33
CA THR A 269 15.63 21.89 -7.20
C THR A 269 15.65 20.39 -7.56
N SER A 270 14.56 19.68 -7.22
CA SER A 270 14.36 18.26 -7.53
C SER A 270 12.88 17.93 -7.46
N LEU A 271 12.48 16.77 -8.02
CA LEU A 271 11.10 16.27 -7.98
C LEU A 271 10.63 15.85 -6.58
N ASN A 272 11.56 15.56 -5.68
CA ASN A 272 11.30 15.22 -4.28
C ASN A 272 11.56 16.38 -3.31
N SER A 273 11.74 17.61 -3.81
CA SER A 273 11.84 18.78 -2.94
C SER A 273 10.50 19.09 -2.25
N ASP A 274 10.55 19.71 -1.07
CA ASP A 274 9.35 20.08 -0.29
C ASP A 274 8.37 20.90 -1.12
N ALA A 275 8.88 21.83 -1.95
CA ALA A 275 8.05 22.63 -2.85
C ALA A 275 7.34 21.77 -3.91
N ALA A 276 8.01 20.76 -4.48
CA ALA A 276 7.43 19.84 -5.45
C ALA A 276 6.37 18.93 -4.81
N ILE A 277 6.66 18.39 -3.63
CA ILE A 277 5.74 17.56 -2.86
C ILE A 277 4.50 18.36 -2.43
N SER A 278 4.67 19.58 -1.95
CA SER A 278 3.56 20.48 -1.60
C SER A 278 2.67 20.79 -2.82
N PHE A 279 3.27 21.06 -3.98
CA PHE A 279 2.54 21.25 -5.23
C PHE A 279 1.74 19.99 -5.61
N TYR A 280 2.35 18.81 -5.52
CA TYR A 280 1.70 17.54 -5.80
C TYR A 280 0.46 17.34 -4.92
N TYR A 281 0.58 17.46 -3.58
CA TYR A 281 -0.57 17.28 -2.68
C TYR A 281 -1.66 18.32 -2.91
N LYS A 282 -1.30 19.57 -3.16
CA LYS A 282 -2.27 20.61 -3.51
C LYS A 282 -3.04 20.25 -4.78
N LYS A 283 -2.37 19.70 -5.79
CA LYS A 283 -3.02 19.21 -7.02
C LYS A 283 -3.87 17.98 -6.75
N LEU A 284 -3.35 17.00 -6.01
CA LEU A 284 -4.08 15.80 -5.64
C LEU A 284 -5.42 16.15 -4.96
N TYR A 285 -5.39 16.97 -3.92
CA TYR A 285 -6.61 17.36 -3.20
C TYR A 285 -7.56 18.21 -4.03
N SER A 286 -7.04 19.01 -4.97
CA SER A 286 -7.89 19.81 -5.88
C SER A 286 -8.58 18.97 -6.96
N MET A 287 -8.06 17.78 -7.30
CA MET A 287 -8.65 16.84 -8.26
C MET A 287 -9.68 15.91 -7.61
N MET A 288 -9.70 15.82 -6.30
CA MET A 288 -10.69 15.05 -5.56
C MET A 288 -12.04 15.77 -5.57
N ASN A 289 -13.11 15.02 -5.76
CA ASN A 289 -14.45 15.53 -5.61
C ASN A 289 -14.79 15.76 -4.13
N LYS A 290 -15.80 16.62 -3.89
CA LYS A 290 -16.33 16.79 -2.53
C LYS A 290 -16.76 15.43 -1.94
N GLY A 291 -16.27 15.15 -0.74
CA GLY A 291 -16.55 13.91 -0.02
C GLY A 291 -15.65 12.72 -0.37
N GLU A 292 -14.74 12.81 -1.36
CA GLU A 292 -13.73 11.75 -1.58
C GLU A 292 -12.64 11.73 -0.49
N GLN A 293 -12.55 12.81 0.30
CA GLN A 293 -11.69 12.89 1.49
C GLN A 293 -12.40 12.40 2.77
N ASP A 294 -13.63 11.93 2.66
CA ASP A 294 -14.44 11.45 3.77
C ASP A 294 -14.98 10.04 3.49
N PHE A 295 -15.13 9.26 4.53
CA PHE A 295 -15.67 7.92 4.43
C PHE A 295 -17.17 7.96 4.10
N PHE A 296 -17.52 7.50 2.91
CA PHE A 296 -18.91 7.45 2.46
C PHE A 296 -19.58 6.14 2.84
N VAL A 297 -20.81 6.21 3.38
CA VAL A 297 -21.64 5.06 3.75
C VAL A 297 -22.74 4.89 2.68
N PRO A 298 -22.57 3.98 1.71
CA PRO A 298 -23.46 3.88 0.56
C PRO A 298 -24.92 3.66 0.93
N ASN A 299 -25.18 2.77 1.89
CA ASN A 299 -26.54 2.43 2.34
C ASN A 299 -27.31 3.59 2.99
N LEU A 300 -26.61 4.62 3.44
CA LEU A 300 -27.21 5.80 4.09
C LEU A 300 -27.14 7.04 3.19
N HIS A 301 -26.43 6.96 2.05
CA HIS A 301 -26.13 8.10 1.17
C HIS A 301 -25.54 9.30 1.94
N LYS A 302 -24.74 9.03 2.98
CA LYS A 302 -24.10 10.04 3.84
C LYS A 302 -22.64 9.70 4.07
N SER A 303 -21.83 10.72 4.29
CA SER A 303 -20.47 10.53 4.78
C SER A 303 -20.46 10.30 6.29
N LEU A 304 -19.38 9.73 6.82
CA LEU A 304 -19.24 9.55 8.26
C LEU A 304 -19.17 10.90 8.97
N TYR A 305 -18.46 11.86 8.39
CA TYR A 305 -18.46 13.24 8.88
C TYR A 305 -19.88 13.83 8.92
N GLY A 306 -20.65 13.62 7.85
CA GLY A 306 -22.06 14.03 7.82
C GLY A 306 -22.89 13.44 8.95
N LEU A 307 -22.71 12.15 9.29
CA LEU A 307 -23.37 11.51 10.44
C LEU A 307 -22.94 12.09 11.78
N LEU A 308 -21.68 12.48 11.92
CA LEU A 308 -21.11 13.05 13.15
C LEU A 308 -21.44 14.53 13.34
N ASN A 309 -21.58 15.28 12.22
CA ASN A 309 -21.77 16.74 12.24
C ASN A 309 -23.20 17.19 11.92
N GLN A 310 -24.15 16.25 11.76
CA GLN A 310 -25.48 16.58 11.30
C GLN A 310 -26.28 17.35 12.36
N HIS A 311 -26.59 18.59 12.02
CA HIS A 311 -27.64 19.38 12.67
C HIS A 311 -28.87 19.33 11.76
N ASP A 312 -29.71 18.30 11.92
CA ASP A 312 -30.96 18.23 11.18
C ASP A 312 -31.97 19.17 11.84
N VAL A 313 -32.05 20.39 11.30
CA VAL A 313 -32.93 21.46 11.78
C VAL A 313 -34.41 21.10 11.54
N ALA A 314 -34.68 20.11 10.64
CA ALA A 314 -36.03 19.73 10.26
C ALA A 314 -36.84 19.08 11.43
N ASP A 315 -36.16 18.41 12.36
CA ASP A 315 -36.84 17.66 13.45
C ASP A 315 -36.81 18.36 14.81
N GLY A 316 -36.29 19.57 14.89
CA GLY A 316 -36.28 20.35 16.15
C GLY A 316 -35.37 19.83 17.26
N TYR A 317 -34.52 18.82 16.98
CA TYR A 317 -33.59 18.24 17.95
C TYR A 317 -32.19 18.83 17.75
N PHE A 318 -31.68 19.54 18.77
CA PHE A 318 -30.36 20.21 18.72
C PHE A 318 -29.15 19.26 18.82
N LEU A 319 -29.35 17.95 18.98
CA LEU A 319 -28.32 16.94 19.13
C LEU A 319 -28.59 15.72 18.20
N ALA A 320 -28.63 15.96 16.90
CA ALA A 320 -28.90 14.92 15.90
C ALA A 320 -27.65 14.15 15.44
N GLN A 321 -26.57 14.19 16.23
CA GLN A 321 -25.35 13.43 15.92
C GLN A 321 -25.61 11.93 16.02
N GLN A 322 -25.37 11.22 14.93
CA GLN A 322 -25.63 9.79 14.82
C GLN A 322 -24.40 8.95 15.21
N LEU A 323 -23.83 9.20 16.41
CA LEU A 323 -22.60 8.55 16.88
C LEU A 323 -22.67 7.02 16.85
N LYS A 324 -23.79 6.44 17.27
CA LYS A 324 -23.98 4.97 17.27
C LYS A 324 -24.01 4.42 15.84
N THR A 325 -24.68 5.11 14.93
CA THR A 325 -24.74 4.73 13.50
C THR A 325 -23.37 4.88 12.86
N ALA A 326 -22.68 6.00 13.09
CA ALA A 326 -21.33 6.23 12.61
C ALA A 326 -20.39 5.12 13.06
N GLY A 327 -20.40 4.77 14.36
CA GLY A 327 -19.56 3.70 14.91
C GLY A 327 -19.91 2.29 14.40
N LYS A 328 -21.15 2.06 13.91
CA LYS A 328 -21.53 0.79 13.30
C LYS A 328 -20.97 0.63 11.89
N TYR A 329 -20.92 1.72 11.12
CA TYR A 329 -20.48 1.71 9.72
C TYR A 329 -19.01 2.09 9.53
N PHE A 330 -18.35 2.57 10.58
CA PHE A 330 -16.94 2.93 10.51
C PHE A 330 -16.08 1.71 10.19
N ASN A 331 -15.33 1.82 9.13
CA ASN A 331 -14.31 0.84 8.73
C ASN A 331 -13.16 1.56 8.00
N VAL A 332 -11.94 1.29 8.39
CA VAL A 332 -10.76 1.94 7.79
C VAL A 332 -10.46 1.38 6.40
N PHE A 333 -10.76 0.11 6.16
CA PHE A 333 -10.52 -0.56 4.88
C PHE A 333 -11.82 -1.05 4.26
N ASP A 334 -11.86 -1.07 2.93
CA ASP A 334 -12.98 -1.63 2.20
C ASP A 334 -13.12 -3.13 2.47
N ASN A 335 -14.34 -3.58 2.81
CA ASN A 335 -14.63 -4.98 3.16
C ASN A 335 -14.90 -5.87 1.94
N ASN A 336 -14.60 -5.43 0.72
CA ASN A 336 -14.86 -6.19 -0.49
C ASN A 336 -13.84 -7.32 -0.75
N THR A 337 -12.97 -7.57 0.21
CA THR A 337 -11.95 -8.63 0.12
C THR A 337 -12.16 -9.67 1.20
N VAL A 338 -11.79 -10.91 0.88
CA VAL A 338 -11.79 -12.05 1.78
C VAL A 338 -10.41 -12.68 1.85
N GLU A 339 -10.09 -13.28 2.98
CA GLU A 339 -8.85 -14.03 3.15
C GLU A 339 -9.04 -15.49 2.73
N MET A 340 -8.05 -16.03 2.04
CA MET A 340 -8.01 -17.41 1.59
C MET A 340 -6.67 -18.03 1.96
N ILE A 341 -6.68 -19.19 2.62
CA ILE A 341 -5.48 -19.97 2.91
C ILE A 341 -4.99 -20.66 1.64
N VAL A 342 -3.67 -20.62 1.41
CA VAL A 342 -3.04 -21.20 0.22
C VAL A 342 -2.04 -22.30 0.58
N PRO A 343 -1.90 -23.35 -0.25
CA PRO A 343 -1.06 -24.52 0.02
C PRO A 343 0.43 -24.28 -0.27
N TYR A 344 0.97 -23.14 0.19
CA TYR A 344 2.36 -22.78 -0.02
C TYR A 344 3.25 -23.32 1.10
N GLY A 345 4.29 -24.10 0.78
CA GLY A 345 5.19 -24.69 1.76
C GLY A 345 4.43 -25.43 2.86
N LYS A 346 4.64 -25.06 4.12
CA LYS A 346 3.90 -25.64 5.27
C LYS A 346 2.41 -25.23 5.32
N GLY A 347 1.93 -24.41 4.41
CA GLY A 347 0.51 -24.06 4.32
C GLY A 347 -0.36 -25.29 4.07
N GLN A 348 0.16 -26.28 3.34
CA GLN A 348 -0.51 -27.55 3.13
C GLN A 348 -0.75 -28.34 4.44
N ASP A 349 0.25 -28.32 5.35
CA ASP A 349 0.12 -28.97 6.66
C ASP A 349 -0.95 -28.27 7.49
N VAL A 350 -0.96 -26.93 7.50
CA VAL A 350 -1.96 -26.12 8.20
C VAL A 350 -3.37 -26.35 7.66
N ILE A 351 -3.53 -26.49 6.33
CA ILE A 351 -4.80 -26.84 5.70
C ILE A 351 -5.27 -28.23 6.18
N SER A 352 -4.35 -29.19 6.24
CA SER A 352 -4.64 -30.55 6.72
C SER A 352 -5.04 -30.56 8.19
N GLU A 353 -4.38 -29.75 9.01
CA GLU A 353 -4.71 -29.58 10.44
C GLU A 353 -6.11 -28.99 10.63
N LEU A 354 -6.45 -27.92 9.88
CA LEU A 354 -7.77 -27.27 9.95
C LEU A 354 -8.91 -28.18 9.47
N ASN A 355 -8.62 -29.09 8.54
CA ASN A 355 -9.62 -30.07 8.04
C ASN A 355 -9.69 -31.34 8.88
N SER A 356 -8.88 -31.46 9.95
CA SER A 356 -8.88 -32.64 10.82
C SER A 356 -10.06 -32.65 11.80
N GLU A 357 -10.53 -33.84 12.17
CA GLU A 357 -11.53 -34.00 13.23
C GLU A 357 -11.09 -33.36 14.55
N LYS A 358 -9.77 -33.38 14.84
CA LYS A 358 -9.22 -32.78 16.03
C LYS A 358 -9.47 -31.27 16.09
N ALA A 359 -9.39 -30.55 14.98
CA ALA A 359 -9.68 -29.12 14.91
C ALA A 359 -11.18 -28.82 15.16
N MET A 360 -12.07 -29.72 14.74
CA MET A 360 -13.53 -29.55 14.94
C MET A 360 -13.94 -29.68 16.41
N TYR A 361 -13.24 -30.51 17.19
CA TYR A 361 -13.62 -30.80 18.59
C TYR A 361 -12.67 -30.20 19.64
N ASN A 362 -11.56 -29.58 19.23
CA ASN A 362 -10.59 -28.96 20.14
C ASN A 362 -10.32 -27.50 19.76
N LEU A 363 -11.00 -26.58 20.44
CA LEU A 363 -10.90 -25.13 20.17
C LEU A 363 -9.48 -24.60 20.27
N ALA A 364 -8.70 -25.01 21.29
CA ALA A 364 -7.33 -24.54 21.48
C ALA A 364 -6.40 -24.99 20.33
N TYR A 365 -6.60 -26.21 19.82
CA TYR A 365 -5.88 -26.72 18.65
C TYR A 365 -6.26 -25.95 17.38
N ALA A 366 -7.54 -25.67 17.20
CA ALA A 366 -8.04 -24.88 16.08
C ALA A 366 -7.51 -23.44 16.11
N GLU A 367 -7.51 -22.77 17.28
CA GLU A 367 -6.96 -21.43 17.44
C GLU A 367 -5.46 -21.36 17.08
N GLU A 368 -4.68 -22.35 17.47
CA GLU A 368 -3.25 -22.40 17.10
C GLU A 368 -3.07 -22.62 15.59
N ALA A 369 -3.85 -23.52 14.97
CA ALA A 369 -3.83 -23.73 13.51
C ALA A 369 -4.24 -22.46 12.74
N ILE A 370 -5.28 -21.75 13.19
CA ILE A 370 -5.71 -20.47 12.58
C ILE A 370 -4.61 -19.42 12.71
N LYS A 371 -3.95 -19.32 13.87
CA LYS A 371 -2.84 -18.41 14.09
C LYS A 371 -1.66 -18.71 13.16
N GLN A 372 -1.35 -19.97 12.93
CA GLN A 372 -0.34 -20.37 11.94
C GLN A 372 -0.79 -20.06 10.51
N ALA A 373 -2.07 -20.24 10.20
CA ALA A 373 -2.65 -19.98 8.90
C ALA A 373 -2.47 -18.51 8.44
N THR A 374 -2.44 -17.53 9.36
CA THR A 374 -2.27 -16.10 9.02
C THR A 374 -1.03 -15.81 8.18
N GLY A 375 0.01 -16.64 8.27
CA GLY A 375 1.21 -16.54 7.43
C GLY A 375 1.01 -17.04 5.99
N TYR A 376 -0.01 -17.85 5.76
CA TYR A 376 -0.31 -18.54 4.50
C TYR A 376 -1.61 -18.06 3.86
N THR A 377 -2.12 -16.87 4.25
CA THR A 377 -3.31 -16.28 3.66
C THR A 377 -2.95 -15.30 2.54
N VAL A 378 -3.81 -15.28 1.52
CA VAL A 378 -3.84 -14.29 0.44
C VAL A 378 -5.18 -13.55 0.49
N THR A 379 -5.13 -12.24 0.33
CA THR A 379 -6.34 -11.41 0.22
C THR A 379 -6.85 -11.43 -1.20
N CYS A 380 -8.10 -11.86 -1.37
CA CYS A 380 -8.78 -12.01 -2.66
C CYS A 380 -10.02 -11.12 -2.72
N TYR A 381 -10.33 -10.59 -3.91
CA TYR A 381 -11.63 -10.00 -4.17
C TYR A 381 -12.70 -11.09 -4.33
N GLN A 382 -13.94 -10.76 -4.03
CA GLN A 382 -15.04 -11.74 -4.13
C GLN A 382 -15.15 -12.38 -5.52
N TYR A 383 -14.98 -11.61 -6.61
CA TYR A 383 -15.00 -12.15 -7.97
C TYR A 383 -13.93 -13.23 -8.23
N GLN A 384 -12.75 -13.12 -7.57
CA GLN A 384 -11.69 -14.13 -7.69
C GLN A 384 -12.10 -15.45 -7.01
N ILE A 385 -12.73 -15.33 -5.85
CA ILE A 385 -13.31 -16.49 -5.15
C ILE A 385 -14.41 -17.15 -6.02
N ASP A 386 -15.24 -16.35 -6.70
CA ASP A 386 -16.32 -16.85 -7.54
C ASP A 386 -15.77 -17.60 -8.78
N ILE A 387 -14.64 -17.15 -9.35
CA ILE A 387 -13.92 -17.89 -10.39
C ILE A 387 -13.43 -19.24 -9.83
N LEU A 388 -12.68 -19.22 -8.72
CA LEU A 388 -12.14 -20.44 -8.10
C LEU A 388 -13.23 -21.44 -7.67
N LYS A 389 -14.42 -20.94 -7.28
CA LYS A 389 -15.59 -21.80 -6.98
C LYS A 389 -16.13 -22.51 -8.22
N LYS A 390 -16.18 -21.82 -9.37
CA LYS A 390 -16.62 -22.45 -10.64
C LYS A 390 -15.73 -23.62 -11.04
N ASP A 391 -14.44 -23.49 -10.77
CA ASP A 391 -13.43 -24.49 -11.09
C ASP A 391 -13.25 -25.53 -9.95
N ALA A 392 -14.10 -25.48 -8.91
CA ALA A 392 -14.01 -26.30 -7.70
C ALA A 392 -12.62 -26.24 -7.02
N ALA A 393 -11.86 -25.17 -7.25
CA ALA A 393 -10.50 -24.97 -6.73
C ALA A 393 -10.45 -24.41 -5.30
N VAL A 394 -11.57 -23.93 -4.76
CA VAL A 394 -11.67 -23.36 -3.42
C VAL A 394 -12.81 -24.00 -2.62
N ILE A 395 -12.54 -24.25 -1.35
CA ILE A 395 -13.51 -24.78 -0.39
C ILE A 395 -13.74 -23.71 0.69
N TYR A 396 -14.98 -23.58 1.13
CA TYR A 396 -15.30 -22.76 2.30
C TYR A 396 -15.42 -23.67 3.53
N ASN A 397 -14.62 -23.39 4.55
CA ASN A 397 -14.69 -24.09 5.82
C ASN A 397 -15.67 -23.35 6.75
N ASP A 398 -16.88 -23.88 6.88
CA ASP A 398 -17.96 -23.28 7.68
C ASP A 398 -17.64 -23.21 9.18
N CYS A 399 -16.81 -24.13 9.69
CA CYS A 399 -16.43 -24.14 11.11
C CYS A 399 -15.59 -22.92 11.50
N PHE A 400 -14.75 -22.45 10.59
CA PHE A 400 -13.82 -21.36 10.84
C PHE A 400 -14.14 -20.10 10.04
N GLY A 401 -15.08 -20.15 9.12
CA GLY A 401 -15.49 -19.01 8.30
C GLY A 401 -14.42 -18.54 7.30
N ILE A 402 -13.58 -19.46 6.79
CA ILE A 402 -12.43 -19.12 5.96
C ILE A 402 -12.41 -19.91 4.66
N TYR A 403 -11.94 -19.27 3.58
CA TYR A 403 -11.69 -19.94 2.32
C TYR A 403 -10.35 -20.66 2.30
N ILE A 404 -10.30 -21.83 1.67
CA ILE A 404 -9.10 -22.66 1.52
C ILE A 404 -8.94 -22.99 0.04
N LEU A 405 -7.77 -22.64 -0.53
CA LEU A 405 -7.39 -23.05 -1.88
C LEU A 405 -7.05 -24.55 -1.85
N ASN A 406 -7.89 -25.36 -2.49
CA ASN A 406 -7.75 -26.82 -2.49
C ASN A 406 -6.89 -27.31 -3.67
N ASP A 407 -6.90 -26.58 -4.79
CA ASP A 407 -6.11 -26.91 -5.96
C ASP A 407 -4.82 -26.08 -6.00
N SER A 408 -3.69 -26.77 -5.81
CA SER A 408 -2.36 -26.17 -5.81
C SER A 408 -1.95 -25.61 -7.17
N ALA A 409 -2.59 -26.01 -8.28
CA ALA A 409 -2.30 -25.51 -9.62
C ALA A 409 -2.56 -24.00 -9.75
N TYR A 410 -3.43 -23.44 -8.90
CA TYR A 410 -3.71 -22.00 -8.84
C TYR A 410 -2.71 -21.19 -7.99
N TYR A 411 -1.70 -21.84 -7.41
CA TYR A 411 -0.67 -21.14 -6.63
C TYR A 411 0.73 -21.47 -7.13
N ASP A 412 1.34 -20.52 -7.81
CA ASP A 412 2.66 -20.63 -8.42
C ASP A 412 3.77 -20.20 -7.44
N ASP A 413 4.91 -20.92 -7.45
CA ASP A 413 6.06 -20.65 -6.56
C ASP A 413 6.81 -19.35 -6.90
N LYS A 414 6.57 -18.74 -8.06
CA LYS A 414 7.18 -17.47 -8.47
C LYS A 414 6.20 -16.31 -8.44
N LEU A 415 4.92 -16.55 -8.80
CA LEU A 415 3.90 -15.51 -9.01
C LEU A 415 2.87 -15.43 -7.87
N GLY A 416 2.77 -16.49 -7.04
CA GLY A 416 1.71 -16.61 -6.05
C GLY A 416 0.38 -17.06 -6.66
N LEU A 417 -0.75 -16.54 -6.17
CA LEU A 417 -2.08 -16.85 -6.69
C LEU A 417 -2.20 -16.41 -8.16
N ASN A 418 -2.42 -17.38 -9.04
CA ASN A 418 -2.52 -17.19 -10.49
C ASN A 418 -3.80 -17.83 -11.01
N LEU A 419 -4.77 -17.01 -11.40
CA LEU A 419 -6.06 -17.45 -11.90
C LEU A 419 -6.01 -17.94 -13.36
N ASP A 420 -4.93 -17.63 -14.09
CA ASP A 420 -4.75 -17.99 -15.49
C ASP A 420 -4.11 -19.39 -15.68
N ALA A 421 -3.76 -20.06 -14.59
CA ALA A 421 -2.95 -21.29 -14.61
C ALA A 421 -3.60 -22.48 -15.35
N ILE A 422 -4.92 -22.52 -15.50
CA ILE A 422 -5.67 -23.64 -16.10
C ILE A 422 -6.43 -23.21 -17.36
N GLY A 423 -5.83 -22.38 -18.23
CA GLY A 423 -6.30 -22.18 -19.62
C GLY A 423 -7.75 -21.69 -19.79
N GLY A 424 -8.33 -21.14 -18.76
CA GLY A 424 -9.57 -20.39 -18.87
C GLY A 424 -9.29 -19.03 -19.46
N GLU A 425 -9.85 -18.67 -20.60
CA GLU A 425 -9.90 -17.31 -21.08
C GLU A 425 -10.44 -16.44 -19.94
N GLY A 426 -9.52 -15.81 -19.21
CA GLY A 426 -9.85 -14.92 -18.11
C GLY A 426 -10.69 -13.78 -18.65
N VAL A 427 -11.99 -13.84 -18.40
CA VAL A 427 -12.86 -12.70 -18.63
C VAL A 427 -12.41 -11.60 -17.67
N PHE A 428 -11.50 -10.76 -18.13
CA PHE A 428 -11.07 -9.56 -17.43
C PHE A 428 -12.18 -8.52 -17.54
N TYR A 429 -13.04 -8.49 -16.55
CA TYR A 429 -14.02 -7.42 -16.36
C TYR A 429 -13.43 -6.34 -15.47
#